data_bac66af327d681f5d56eee8f2fee76a3
#
_entry.id   bac66af327d681f5d56eee8f2fee76a3
#
_cell.length_a   1.000
_cell.length_b   1.000
_cell.length_c   1.000
_cell.angle_alpha   90.00
_cell.angle_beta   90.00
_cell.angle_gamma   90.00
#
_symmetry.space_group_name_H-M   'P 1'
#
loop_
_entity.id
_entity.type
_entity.pdbx_description
1 polymer ?
#
loop_
_entity_poly.entity_id
_entity_poly.type
_entity_poly.pdbx_seq_one_letter_code
_entity_poly.pdbx_strand_id
1 'polypeptide(L)'
;MSKSRKVQLEKKIMIFLSSGVFIFSGLYASNVQAAPVFSSGSASDSTVAGVNNTASANSSSAFGYFNTAGGLASSAFGWSNTASAENASAFGYVNEASGLASSALGFRNKAANENASAVGYGNTAGGVASSAFGFSNVAKVDYASAFGYSNEASGLASSAVGFRNKAASENASAVGYGNNANALAASAVGYNNTAGGVGSSTIGYNNTATNENASAFGYGNTAGGLASSAFGFSNTASGDNANAFGYNNIASGSKSNVFGTGNTVSGSSSNAVGTANEVAAENSTAIGNNNTISSGAENSAALGNNISISLKDSVALGNNSTATAINSVTGNSSYTKWAGVSDVVGVVSVGSSGATRQIQNVAAGQVSATSTDAVNGSQLYEVAQKAAEQATVSAGDR
;
A
#
# COMPACT_ATOMS: atom_id res chain seq x y z
N MET A 1 -18.04 -30.86 73.29
CA MET A 1 -18.16 -29.50 72.81
C MET A 1 -16.92 -29.18 71.99
N SER A 2 -17.00 -29.19 70.68
CA SER A 2 -15.93 -28.67 69.79
C SER A 2 -16.59 -28.04 68.58
N LYS A 3 -16.50 -26.70 68.49
CA LYS A 3 -16.98 -25.91 67.36
C LYS A 3 -15.97 -26.05 66.19
N SER A 4 -16.38 -26.78 65.21
CA SER A 4 -15.67 -26.77 63.90
C SER A 4 -15.86 -25.43 63.23
N ARG A 5 -14.80 -24.61 63.11
CA ARG A 5 -14.74 -23.45 62.25
C ARG A 5 -14.61 -23.93 60.81
N LYS A 6 -15.63 -23.66 59.95
CA LYS A 6 -15.55 -23.76 58.56
C LYS A 6 -14.69 -22.57 58.06
N VAL A 7 -13.50 -22.87 57.59
CA VAL A 7 -12.67 -21.90 56.85
C VAL A 7 -13.21 -21.85 55.43
N GLN A 8 -13.78 -20.71 55.03
CA GLN A 8 -14.08 -20.42 53.63
C GLN A 8 -12.78 -20.16 52.90
N LEU A 9 -12.41 -21.03 51.99
CA LEU A 9 -11.28 -20.84 51.11
C LEU A 9 -11.80 -20.16 49.85
N GLU A 10 -11.68 -18.84 49.77
CA GLU A 10 -11.86 -18.11 48.51
C GLU A 10 -10.64 -18.39 47.62
N LYS A 11 -10.77 -19.26 46.62
CA LYS A 11 -9.78 -19.40 45.57
C LYS A 11 -10.11 -18.42 44.47
N LYS A 12 -9.50 -17.25 44.50
CA LYS A 12 -9.35 -16.40 43.33
C LYS A 12 -8.23 -17.00 42.44
N ILE A 13 -8.61 -17.68 41.39
CA ILE A 13 -7.63 -18.10 40.38
C ILE A 13 -7.58 -16.96 39.32
N MET A 14 -6.55 -16.16 39.44
CA MET A 14 -6.20 -15.16 38.41
C MET A 14 -5.12 -15.80 37.54
N ILE A 15 -5.46 -16.19 36.32
CA ILE A 15 -4.48 -16.69 35.35
C ILE A 15 -4.21 -15.55 34.34
N PHE A 16 -3.02 -14.99 34.43
CA PHE A 16 -2.51 -14.08 33.42
C PHE A 16 -1.79 -14.89 32.35
N LEU A 17 -2.29 -14.88 31.14
CA LEU A 17 -1.58 -15.38 30.00
C LEU A 17 -1.32 -14.19 29.06
N SER A 18 -0.10 -14.00 28.66
CA SER A 18 0.42 -12.86 27.88
C SER A 18 0.05 -12.92 26.39
N SER A 19 -1.01 -13.56 26.03
CA SER A 19 -1.62 -13.53 24.70
C SER A 19 -2.95 -14.27 24.74
N GLY A 20 -4.05 -13.54 24.86
CA GLY A 20 -5.41 -14.06 24.85
C GLY A 20 -5.85 -14.66 26.19
N VAL A 21 -6.33 -13.82 27.10
CA VAL A 21 -6.74 -14.25 28.45
C VAL A 21 -8.22 -14.54 28.49
N PHE A 22 -8.56 -15.76 28.86
CA PHE A 22 -9.90 -16.11 29.34
C PHE A 22 -9.95 -15.96 30.87
N ILE A 23 -10.69 -14.98 31.38
CA ILE A 23 -10.95 -14.86 32.83
C ILE A 23 -12.26 -15.57 33.11
N PHE A 24 -12.19 -16.75 33.69
CA PHE A 24 -13.34 -17.32 34.40
C PHE A 24 -13.38 -16.72 35.82
N SER A 25 -14.21 -15.70 36.02
CA SER A 25 -14.53 -15.24 37.37
C SER A 25 -15.44 -16.22 38.03
N GLY A 26 -15.02 -16.64 39.20
CA GLY A 26 -15.53 -17.78 39.96
C GLY A 26 -17.04 -17.87 40.14
N LEU A 27 -17.54 -19.09 40.10
CA LEU A 27 -18.85 -19.49 40.61
C LEU A 27 -18.94 -19.14 42.09
N TYR A 28 -19.84 -18.26 42.44
CA TYR A 28 -20.37 -18.23 43.82
C TYR A 28 -21.30 -19.43 44.01
N ALA A 29 -20.79 -20.49 44.60
CA ALA A 29 -21.63 -21.56 45.05
C ALA A 29 -22.26 -21.15 46.39
N SER A 30 -23.40 -20.46 46.35
CA SER A 30 -24.28 -20.41 47.52
C SER A 30 -25.29 -21.55 47.40
N ASN A 31 -25.10 -22.59 48.26
CA ASN A 31 -26.03 -23.68 48.52
C ASN A 31 -26.76 -24.26 47.28
N VAL A 32 -26.05 -24.98 46.44
CA VAL A 32 -26.69 -25.92 45.53
C VAL A 32 -26.97 -27.20 46.29
N GLN A 33 -28.14 -27.26 46.93
CA GLN A 33 -28.72 -28.47 47.46
C GLN A 33 -29.64 -29.00 46.35
N ALA A 34 -29.10 -29.84 45.51
CA ALA A 34 -29.71 -30.89 44.72
C ALA A 34 -28.76 -31.34 43.62
N ALA A 35 -28.60 -32.63 43.43
CA ALA A 35 -28.04 -33.20 42.23
C ALA A 35 -28.74 -32.56 41.01
N PRO A 36 -28.05 -32.36 39.85
CA PRO A 36 -28.71 -31.85 38.69
C PRO A 36 -29.88 -32.75 38.32
N VAL A 37 -31.09 -32.25 38.53
CA VAL A 37 -32.28 -32.97 38.12
C VAL A 37 -32.41 -32.77 36.64
N PHE A 38 -32.10 -33.81 35.88
CA PHE A 38 -32.49 -33.84 34.45
C PHE A 38 -34.00 -33.94 34.41
N SER A 39 -34.63 -32.99 33.76
CA SER A 39 -36.06 -33.00 33.53
C SER A 39 -36.33 -32.78 32.03
N SER A 40 -37.46 -33.24 31.56
CA SER A 40 -37.95 -32.83 30.22
C SER A 40 -38.18 -31.32 30.24
N GLY A 41 -37.79 -30.64 29.14
CA GLY A 41 -38.21 -29.28 28.91
C GLY A 41 -39.69 -29.19 28.54
N SER A 42 -40.15 -28.07 28.00
CA SER A 42 -41.54 -27.86 27.65
C SER A 42 -41.96 -28.49 26.31
N ALA A 43 -41.02 -28.97 25.52
CA ALA A 43 -41.26 -29.59 24.20
C ALA A 43 -40.80 -31.07 24.15
N SER A 44 -41.20 -31.81 23.08
CA SER A 44 -40.81 -33.20 22.88
C SER A 44 -39.30 -33.34 22.78
N ASP A 45 -38.75 -34.35 23.48
CA ASP A 45 -37.34 -34.70 23.54
C ASP A 45 -36.40 -33.56 24.01
N SER A 46 -36.96 -32.50 24.61
CA SER A 46 -36.17 -31.42 25.20
C SER A 46 -35.63 -31.77 26.58
N THR A 47 -34.45 -31.26 26.93
CA THR A 47 -33.78 -31.59 28.22
C THR A 47 -33.30 -30.31 28.92
N VAL A 48 -33.58 -30.23 30.23
CA VAL A 48 -33.06 -29.18 31.11
C VAL A 48 -32.35 -29.77 32.32
N ALA A 49 -31.26 -29.10 32.78
CA ALA A 49 -30.62 -29.42 34.03
C ALA A 49 -29.99 -28.17 34.67
N GLY A 50 -30.16 -28.00 35.96
CA GLY A 50 -29.70 -26.82 36.71
C GLY A 50 -30.83 -25.87 37.12
N VAL A 51 -30.55 -24.55 37.17
CA VAL A 51 -31.46 -23.56 37.73
C VAL A 51 -31.92 -22.56 36.64
N ASN A 52 -33.24 -22.35 36.52
CA ASN A 52 -33.87 -21.38 35.64
C ASN A 52 -33.46 -21.56 34.15
N ASN A 53 -33.20 -22.77 33.69
CA ASN A 53 -32.98 -23.08 32.29
C ASN A 53 -34.30 -23.32 31.55
N THR A 54 -34.37 -22.95 30.29
CA THR A 54 -35.52 -23.16 29.41
C THR A 54 -35.10 -23.88 28.13
N ALA A 55 -35.72 -25.05 27.87
CA ALA A 55 -35.62 -25.77 26.61
C ALA A 55 -37.05 -25.91 26.04
N SER A 56 -37.41 -25.03 25.09
CA SER A 56 -38.80 -24.84 24.65
C SER A 56 -39.10 -25.37 23.25
N ALA A 57 -38.10 -25.84 22.53
CA ALA A 57 -38.29 -26.46 21.21
C ALA A 57 -37.93 -27.96 21.23
N ASN A 58 -38.43 -28.71 20.25
CA ASN A 58 -38.14 -30.15 20.14
C ASN A 58 -36.63 -30.40 20.05
N SER A 59 -36.14 -31.43 20.73
CA SER A 59 -34.74 -31.84 20.82
C SER A 59 -33.78 -30.73 21.32
N SER A 60 -34.30 -29.68 21.95
CA SER A 60 -33.47 -28.61 22.54
C SER A 60 -32.87 -29.00 23.89
N SER A 61 -31.73 -28.44 24.26
CA SER A 61 -31.01 -28.78 25.51
C SER A 61 -30.51 -27.52 26.21
N ALA A 62 -30.84 -27.33 27.50
CA ALA A 62 -30.42 -26.18 28.29
C ALA A 62 -29.83 -26.63 29.64
N PHE A 63 -28.53 -26.40 29.89
CA PHE A 63 -27.83 -26.87 31.06
C PHE A 63 -27.05 -25.75 31.79
N GLY A 64 -27.21 -25.65 33.10
CA GLY A 64 -26.48 -24.70 33.93
C GLY A 64 -27.37 -23.69 34.63
N TYR A 65 -27.22 -22.40 34.40
CA TYR A 65 -27.96 -21.34 35.09
C TYR A 65 -28.47 -20.29 34.09
N PHE A 66 -29.80 -20.07 34.06
CA PHE A 66 -30.49 -19.09 33.19
C PHE A 66 -30.23 -19.28 31.65
N ASN A 67 -29.98 -20.50 31.19
CA ASN A 67 -29.80 -20.74 29.74
C ASN A 67 -31.16 -20.92 29.07
N THR A 68 -31.26 -20.46 27.82
CA THR A 68 -32.43 -20.58 26.96
C THR A 68 -32.09 -21.28 25.66
N ALA A 69 -32.63 -22.46 25.41
CA ALA A 69 -32.58 -23.21 24.16
C ALA A 69 -33.97 -23.19 23.51
N GLY A 70 -34.22 -22.18 22.66
CA GLY A 70 -35.55 -21.90 22.11
C GLY A 70 -35.76 -22.44 20.70
N GLY A 71 -34.68 -22.77 19.96
CA GLY A 71 -34.75 -23.29 18.58
C GLY A 71 -34.82 -24.83 18.54
N LEU A 72 -35.36 -25.38 17.44
CA LEU A 72 -35.35 -26.83 17.18
C LEU A 72 -33.90 -27.35 17.22
N ALA A 73 -33.63 -28.41 17.97
CA ALA A 73 -32.30 -28.99 18.15
C ALA A 73 -31.23 -28.01 18.65
N SER A 74 -31.62 -26.92 19.30
CA SER A 74 -30.68 -25.91 19.81
C SER A 74 -30.07 -26.36 21.16
N SER A 75 -28.89 -25.81 21.50
CA SER A 75 -28.14 -26.14 22.69
C SER A 75 -27.63 -24.90 23.42
N ALA A 76 -27.94 -24.73 24.70
CA ALA A 76 -27.48 -23.62 25.52
C ALA A 76 -26.89 -24.14 26.86
N PHE A 77 -25.57 -23.96 27.05
CA PHE A 77 -24.83 -24.52 28.17
C PHE A 77 -23.98 -23.48 28.91
N GLY A 78 -24.09 -23.42 30.22
CA GLY A 78 -23.29 -22.57 31.09
C GLY A 78 -24.11 -21.54 31.85
N TRP A 79 -23.83 -20.26 31.72
CA TRP A 79 -24.52 -19.18 32.41
C TRP A 79 -25.14 -18.20 31.44
N SER A 80 -26.47 -18.05 31.48
CA SER A 80 -27.23 -17.03 30.73
C SER A 80 -26.97 -17.02 29.20
N ASN A 81 -26.78 -18.22 28.61
CA ASN A 81 -26.63 -18.35 27.15
C ASN A 81 -28.01 -18.48 26.49
N THR A 82 -28.14 -17.95 25.28
CA THR A 82 -29.36 -18.02 24.48
C THR A 82 -29.07 -18.63 23.11
N ALA A 83 -29.70 -19.76 22.80
CA ALA A 83 -29.71 -20.42 21.50
C ALA A 83 -31.16 -20.43 20.97
N SER A 84 -31.54 -19.39 20.21
CA SER A 84 -32.94 -19.15 19.85
C SER A 84 -33.37 -19.68 18.49
N ALA A 85 -32.41 -19.97 17.58
CA ALA A 85 -32.69 -20.47 16.25
C ALA A 85 -32.50 -22.00 16.16
N GLU A 86 -33.02 -22.60 15.09
CA GLU A 86 -32.83 -24.02 14.78
C GLU A 86 -31.35 -24.36 14.63
N ASN A 87 -30.91 -25.47 15.24
CA ASN A 87 -29.54 -25.96 15.31
C ASN A 87 -28.52 -24.96 15.90
N ALA A 88 -28.98 -23.91 16.57
CA ALA A 88 -28.09 -22.92 17.20
C ALA A 88 -27.41 -23.48 18.43
N SER A 89 -26.18 -23.07 18.70
CA SER A 89 -25.35 -23.51 19.85
C SER A 89 -24.76 -22.31 20.60
N ALA A 90 -25.06 -22.20 21.90
CA ALA A 90 -24.54 -21.13 22.77
C ALA A 90 -23.90 -21.73 24.04
N PHE A 91 -22.57 -21.62 24.16
CA PHE A 91 -21.80 -22.26 25.24
C PHE A 91 -20.91 -21.28 25.99
N GLY A 92 -21.00 -21.23 27.30
CA GLY A 92 -20.15 -20.44 28.18
C GLY A 92 -20.92 -19.43 29.03
N TYR A 93 -20.62 -18.15 28.89
CA TYR A 93 -21.21 -17.08 29.71
C TYR A 93 -21.82 -15.98 28.83
N VAL A 94 -23.14 -15.78 28.89
CA VAL A 94 -23.88 -14.71 28.18
C VAL A 94 -23.63 -14.69 26.65
N ASN A 95 -23.59 -15.86 26.01
CA ASN A 95 -23.50 -15.97 24.59
C ASN A 95 -24.89 -15.99 23.95
N GLU A 96 -25.01 -15.41 22.73
CA GLU A 96 -26.24 -15.36 21.94
C GLU A 96 -26.02 -15.98 20.57
N ALA A 97 -26.67 -17.08 20.28
CA ALA A 97 -26.74 -17.74 18.98
C ALA A 97 -28.17 -17.64 18.45
N SER A 98 -28.45 -16.66 17.61
CA SER A 98 -29.79 -16.32 17.13
C SER A 98 -30.02 -16.60 15.64
N GLY A 99 -28.98 -16.99 14.90
CA GLY A 99 -29.08 -17.42 13.51
C GLY A 99 -29.26 -18.93 13.36
N LEU A 100 -29.88 -19.39 12.27
CA LEU A 100 -29.98 -20.80 11.90
C LEU A 100 -28.57 -21.43 11.85
N ALA A 101 -28.37 -22.56 12.56
CA ALA A 101 -27.08 -23.24 12.66
C ALA A 101 -25.91 -22.36 13.14
N SER A 102 -26.19 -21.28 13.87
CA SER A 102 -25.18 -20.38 14.40
C SER A 102 -24.51 -20.91 15.65
N SER A 103 -23.27 -20.47 15.92
CA SER A 103 -22.47 -20.90 17.07
C SER A 103 -21.87 -19.72 17.82
N ALA A 104 -22.16 -19.59 19.12
CA ALA A 104 -21.62 -18.57 20.00
C ALA A 104 -20.95 -19.23 21.21
N LEU A 105 -19.60 -19.21 21.30
CA LEU A 105 -18.84 -19.94 22.30
C LEU A 105 -17.89 -19.02 23.09
N GLY A 106 -17.93 -19.08 24.40
CA GLY A 106 -17.02 -18.35 25.28
C GLY A 106 -17.74 -17.34 26.18
N PHE A 107 -17.39 -16.06 26.07
CA PHE A 107 -17.92 -15.00 26.93
C PHE A 107 -18.49 -13.83 26.09
N ARG A 108 -19.79 -13.57 26.20
CA ARG A 108 -20.51 -12.46 25.54
C ARG A 108 -20.32 -12.42 24.01
N ASN A 109 -20.29 -13.57 23.35
CA ASN A 109 -20.25 -13.64 21.91
C ASN A 109 -21.67 -13.62 21.33
N LYS A 110 -21.79 -13.03 20.13
CA LYS A 110 -23.06 -12.95 19.40
C LYS A 110 -22.90 -13.50 17.97
N ALA A 111 -23.64 -14.56 17.66
CA ALA A 111 -23.75 -15.14 16.33
C ALA A 111 -25.21 -14.93 15.85
N ALA A 112 -25.41 -13.89 15.02
CA ALA A 112 -26.73 -13.34 14.80
C ALA A 112 -27.47 -13.89 13.56
N ASN A 113 -26.76 -14.37 12.56
CA ASN A 113 -27.33 -14.83 11.30
C ASN A 113 -26.98 -16.29 10.99
N GLU A 114 -27.58 -16.80 9.91
CA GLU A 114 -27.41 -18.17 9.43
C GLU A 114 -25.94 -18.54 9.28
N ASN A 115 -25.55 -19.71 9.83
CA ASN A 115 -24.17 -20.24 9.81
C ASN A 115 -23.11 -19.29 10.42
N ALA A 116 -23.50 -18.27 11.15
CA ALA A 116 -22.57 -17.35 11.81
C ALA A 116 -21.82 -18.03 12.96
N SER A 117 -20.55 -17.71 13.15
CA SER A 117 -19.71 -18.26 14.22
C SER A 117 -19.00 -17.16 15.00
N ALA A 118 -19.25 -17.07 16.30
CA ALA A 118 -18.61 -16.11 17.22
C ALA A 118 -17.96 -16.84 18.39
N VAL A 119 -16.63 -16.83 18.49
CA VAL A 119 -15.88 -17.64 19.47
C VAL A 119 -14.84 -16.79 20.19
N GLY A 120 -14.83 -16.86 21.53
CA GLY A 120 -13.87 -16.19 22.39
C GLY A 120 -14.53 -15.20 23.36
N TYR A 121 -14.15 -13.93 23.32
CA TYR A 121 -14.66 -12.89 24.21
C TYR A 121 -15.24 -11.71 23.44
N GLY A 122 -16.53 -11.45 23.57
CA GLY A 122 -17.16 -10.24 23.06
C GLY A 122 -17.15 -10.12 21.53
N ASN A 123 -17.10 -11.24 20.79
CA ASN A 123 -17.11 -11.22 19.34
C ASN A 123 -18.54 -11.13 18.80
N THR A 124 -18.69 -10.46 17.65
CA THR A 124 -19.96 -10.36 16.92
C THR A 124 -19.82 -10.86 15.51
N ALA A 125 -20.51 -11.95 15.17
CA ALA A 125 -20.68 -12.45 13.81
C ALA A 125 -22.12 -12.10 13.37
N GLY A 126 -22.24 -11.03 12.61
CA GLY A 126 -23.52 -10.39 12.29
C GLY A 126 -24.09 -10.73 10.92
N GLY A 127 -23.29 -11.20 9.96
CA GLY A 127 -23.71 -11.58 8.62
C GLY A 127 -23.92 -13.10 8.46
N VAL A 128 -24.56 -13.51 7.36
CA VAL A 128 -24.67 -14.92 6.96
C VAL A 128 -23.28 -15.50 6.74
N ALA A 129 -23.02 -16.69 7.29
CA ALA A 129 -21.73 -17.38 7.22
C ALA A 129 -20.53 -16.51 7.65
N SER A 130 -20.76 -15.49 8.49
CA SER A 130 -19.70 -14.64 9.02
C SER A 130 -18.97 -15.33 10.19
N SER A 131 -17.70 -14.97 10.40
CA SER A 131 -16.85 -15.57 11.43
C SER A 131 -16.12 -14.51 12.25
N ALA A 132 -16.28 -14.52 13.57
CA ALA A 132 -15.60 -13.61 14.49
C ALA A 132 -14.93 -14.39 15.65
N PHE A 133 -13.60 -14.45 15.66
CA PHE A 133 -12.83 -15.28 16.58
C PHE A 133 -11.78 -14.49 17.35
N GLY A 134 -11.74 -14.63 18.66
CA GLY A 134 -10.74 -14.01 19.53
C GLY A 134 -11.37 -13.04 20.54
N PHE A 135 -10.93 -11.78 20.54
CA PHE A 135 -11.38 -10.77 21.49
C PHE A 135 -11.96 -9.53 20.78
N SER A 136 -13.23 -9.22 21.02
CA SER A 136 -13.91 -8.02 20.50
C SER A 136 -13.83 -7.83 18.98
N ASN A 137 -13.85 -8.92 18.22
CA ASN A 137 -13.89 -8.86 16.75
C ASN A 137 -15.32 -8.69 16.25
N VAL A 138 -15.49 -7.98 15.14
CA VAL A 138 -16.77 -7.74 14.49
C VAL A 138 -16.73 -8.15 13.02
N ALA A 139 -17.45 -9.21 12.66
CA ALA A 139 -17.73 -9.62 11.29
C ALA A 139 -19.19 -9.24 10.96
N LYS A 140 -19.37 -8.06 10.34
CA LYS A 140 -20.66 -7.37 10.36
C LYS A 140 -21.65 -7.84 9.31
N VAL A 141 -21.16 -8.25 8.15
CA VAL A 141 -21.95 -8.59 6.96
C VAL A 141 -21.65 -9.99 6.46
N ASP A 142 -22.35 -10.44 5.42
CA ASP A 142 -22.25 -11.80 4.90
C ASP A 142 -20.82 -12.15 4.45
N TYR A 143 -20.41 -13.37 4.80
CA TYR A 143 -19.10 -13.95 4.49
C TYR A 143 -17.91 -13.17 5.09
N ALA A 144 -18.16 -12.17 5.92
CA ALA A 144 -17.09 -11.42 6.58
C ALA A 144 -16.34 -12.26 7.62
N SER A 145 -15.03 -12.04 7.74
CA SER A 145 -14.15 -12.76 8.66
C SER A 145 -13.32 -11.80 9.50
N ALA A 146 -13.41 -11.90 10.84
CA ALA A 146 -12.65 -11.06 11.78
C ALA A 146 -11.96 -11.94 12.82
N PHE A 147 -10.62 -12.01 12.80
CA PHE A 147 -9.83 -12.90 13.64
C PHE A 147 -8.75 -12.17 14.42
N GLY A 148 -8.68 -12.37 15.74
CA GLY A 148 -7.66 -11.82 16.61
C GLY A 148 -8.21 -10.86 17.66
N TYR A 149 -7.76 -9.62 17.69
CA TYR A 149 -8.14 -8.63 18.70
C TYR A 149 -8.69 -7.36 18.06
N SER A 150 -9.93 -7.01 18.35
CA SER A 150 -10.60 -5.76 17.92
C SER A 150 -10.54 -5.49 16.40
N ASN A 151 -10.64 -6.55 15.58
CA ASN A 151 -10.72 -6.40 14.14
C ASN A 151 -12.16 -6.15 13.69
N GLU A 152 -12.33 -5.35 12.64
CA GLU A 152 -13.63 -5.05 12.03
C GLU A 152 -13.63 -5.45 10.55
N ALA A 153 -14.43 -6.43 10.18
CA ALA A 153 -14.73 -6.82 8.81
C ALA A 153 -16.17 -6.39 8.50
N SER A 154 -16.35 -5.27 7.82
CA SER A 154 -17.66 -4.66 7.56
C SER A 154 -18.06 -4.59 6.09
N GLY A 155 -17.21 -5.06 5.19
CA GLY A 155 -17.54 -5.28 3.78
C GLY A 155 -17.97 -6.71 3.49
N LEU A 156 -18.78 -6.92 2.45
CA LEU A 156 -19.16 -8.26 1.97
C LEU A 156 -17.90 -9.07 1.63
N ALA A 157 -17.80 -10.30 2.15
CA ALA A 157 -16.65 -11.18 1.97
C ALA A 157 -15.29 -10.56 2.37
N SER A 158 -15.31 -9.56 3.27
CA SER A 158 -14.09 -8.89 3.74
C SER A 158 -13.39 -9.69 4.84
N SER A 159 -12.07 -9.48 4.98
CA SER A 159 -11.24 -10.17 5.97
C SER A 159 -10.40 -9.19 6.78
N ALA A 160 -10.53 -9.21 8.10
CA ALA A 160 -9.74 -8.43 9.05
C ALA A 160 -9.06 -9.36 10.06
N VAL A 161 -7.72 -9.50 9.98
CA VAL A 161 -6.97 -10.51 10.74
C VAL A 161 -5.80 -9.88 11.48
N GLY A 162 -5.70 -10.13 12.79
CA GLY A 162 -4.61 -9.66 13.65
C GLY A 162 -5.10 -8.72 14.75
N PHE A 163 -4.59 -7.49 14.81
CA PHE A 163 -4.90 -6.53 15.86
C PHE A 163 -5.39 -5.20 15.28
N ARG A 164 -6.63 -4.80 15.61
CA ARG A 164 -7.24 -3.51 15.21
C ARG A 164 -7.22 -3.23 13.71
N ASN A 165 -7.36 -4.26 12.88
CA ASN A 165 -7.48 -4.09 11.44
C ASN A 165 -8.93 -3.79 11.05
N LYS A 166 -9.09 -3.02 9.98
CA LYS A 166 -10.40 -2.69 9.41
C LYS A 166 -10.46 -3.01 7.93
N ALA A 167 -11.37 -3.90 7.54
CA ALA A 167 -11.71 -4.23 6.17
C ALA A 167 -13.14 -3.75 5.90
N ALA A 168 -13.26 -2.54 5.30
CA ALA A 168 -14.51 -1.80 5.32
C ALA A 168 -15.41 -2.03 4.10
N SER A 169 -14.84 -2.48 2.99
CA SER A 169 -15.55 -2.64 1.72
C SER A 169 -15.56 -4.08 1.23
N GLU A 170 -16.38 -4.35 0.22
CA GLU A 170 -16.50 -5.66 -0.41
C GLU A 170 -15.14 -6.19 -0.88
N ASN A 171 -14.85 -7.47 -0.57
CA ASN A 171 -13.60 -8.16 -0.87
C ASN A 171 -12.33 -7.48 -0.31
N ALA A 172 -12.47 -6.54 0.62
CA ALA A 172 -11.32 -5.89 1.24
C ALA A 172 -10.59 -6.82 2.22
N SER A 173 -9.26 -6.70 2.29
CA SER A 173 -8.40 -7.48 3.17
C SER A 173 -7.49 -6.60 4.00
N ALA A 174 -7.55 -6.71 5.34
CA ALA A 174 -6.69 -5.99 6.27
C ALA A 174 -6.03 -6.98 7.23
N VAL A 175 -4.70 -7.16 7.15
CA VAL A 175 -3.97 -8.20 7.86
C VAL A 175 -2.76 -7.64 8.59
N GLY A 176 -2.64 -7.91 9.89
CA GLY A 176 -1.52 -7.47 10.73
C GLY A 176 -1.95 -6.58 11.89
N TYR A 177 -1.43 -5.36 11.97
CA TYR A 177 -1.72 -4.42 13.05
C TYR A 177 -2.19 -3.06 12.51
N GLY A 178 -3.39 -2.64 12.86
CA GLY A 178 -3.89 -1.29 12.56
C GLY A 178 -4.05 -0.96 11.08
N ASN A 179 -4.15 -1.97 10.21
CA ASN A 179 -4.30 -1.76 8.77
C ASN A 179 -5.75 -1.40 8.42
N ASN A 180 -5.90 -0.58 7.39
CA ASN A 180 -7.17 -0.05 6.95
C ASN A 180 -7.37 -0.26 5.44
N ALA A 181 -8.23 -1.20 5.06
CA ALA A 181 -8.61 -1.49 3.68
C ALA A 181 -10.04 -0.96 3.45
N ASN A 182 -10.15 0.24 2.86
CA ASN A 182 -11.40 1.00 2.83
C ASN A 182 -12.21 0.89 1.54
N ALA A 183 -11.60 0.44 0.46
CA ALA A 183 -12.23 0.40 -0.84
C ALA A 183 -12.46 -1.03 -1.34
N LEU A 184 -13.29 -1.18 -2.38
CA LEU A 184 -13.57 -2.45 -3.06
C LEU A 184 -12.27 -3.15 -3.46
N ALA A 185 -12.13 -4.41 -3.06
CA ALA A 185 -10.96 -5.25 -3.33
C ALA A 185 -9.61 -4.64 -2.88
N ALA A 186 -9.61 -3.70 -1.94
CA ALA A 186 -8.40 -3.11 -1.39
C ALA A 186 -7.68 -4.07 -0.43
N SER A 187 -6.35 -4.04 -0.43
CA SER A 187 -5.52 -4.90 0.41
C SER A 187 -4.52 -4.09 1.24
N ALA A 188 -4.55 -4.24 2.57
CA ALA A 188 -3.62 -3.58 3.49
C ALA A 188 -2.99 -4.62 4.42
N VAL A 189 -1.67 -4.84 4.29
CA VAL A 189 -0.95 -5.92 4.99
C VAL A 189 0.27 -5.38 5.71
N GLY A 190 0.43 -5.70 7.00
CA GLY A 190 1.56 -5.32 7.81
C GLY A 190 1.18 -4.44 8.99
N TYR A 191 1.77 -3.26 9.13
CA TYR A 191 1.54 -2.35 10.25
C TYR A 191 1.09 -0.96 9.77
N ASN A 192 -0.10 -0.54 10.20
CA ASN A 192 -0.63 0.81 9.99
C ASN A 192 -0.68 1.26 8.52
N ASN A 193 -0.98 0.33 7.60
CA ASN A 193 -1.12 0.63 6.18
C ASN A 193 -2.56 1.06 5.84
N THR A 194 -2.71 1.93 4.85
CA THR A 194 -4.02 2.39 4.36
C THR A 194 -4.16 2.15 2.86
N ALA A 195 -5.06 1.26 2.47
CA ALA A 195 -5.47 1.01 1.09
C ALA A 195 -6.87 1.62 0.88
N GLY A 196 -6.91 2.82 0.30
CA GLY A 196 -8.11 3.64 0.18
C GLY A 196 -8.73 3.67 -1.22
N GLY A 197 -8.00 3.26 -2.25
CA GLY A 197 -8.48 3.18 -3.62
C GLY A 197 -9.04 1.81 -3.99
N VAL A 198 -9.95 1.75 -4.95
CA VAL A 198 -10.46 0.48 -5.52
C VAL A 198 -9.28 -0.33 -6.07
N GLY A 199 -9.18 -1.60 -5.69
CA GLY A 199 -8.06 -2.46 -6.11
C GLY A 199 -6.68 -2.02 -5.62
N SER A 200 -6.59 -1.05 -4.71
CA SER A 200 -5.31 -0.57 -4.18
C SER A 200 -4.66 -1.58 -3.24
N SER A 201 -3.32 -1.54 -3.18
CA SER A 201 -2.54 -2.47 -2.37
C SER A 201 -1.47 -1.76 -1.55
N THR A 202 -1.39 -2.08 -0.26
CA THR A 202 -0.34 -1.60 0.64
C THR A 202 0.26 -2.74 1.43
N ILE A 203 1.60 -2.84 1.42
CA ILE A 203 2.32 -3.89 2.16
C ILE A 203 3.52 -3.29 2.89
N GLY A 204 3.65 -3.57 4.19
CA GLY A 204 4.78 -3.17 5.00
C GLY A 204 4.38 -2.30 6.18
N TYR A 205 5.01 -1.14 6.34
CA TYR A 205 4.82 -0.26 7.49
C TYR A 205 4.41 1.15 7.04
N ASN A 206 3.26 1.63 7.49
CA ASN A 206 2.79 3.01 7.31
C ASN A 206 2.72 3.47 5.83
N ASN A 207 2.35 2.55 4.92
CA ASN A 207 2.16 2.88 3.51
C ASN A 207 0.72 3.33 3.23
N THR A 208 0.55 4.20 2.26
CA THR A 208 -0.75 4.74 1.85
C THR A 208 -0.94 4.65 0.34
N ALA A 209 -2.04 4.04 -0.11
CA ALA A 209 -2.47 3.98 -1.51
C ALA A 209 -3.90 4.50 -1.60
N THR A 210 -4.09 5.71 -2.15
CA THR A 210 -5.38 6.42 -2.05
C THR A 210 -6.27 6.32 -3.28
N ASN A 211 -5.70 6.08 -4.44
CA ASN A 211 -6.46 6.04 -5.69
C ASN A 211 -6.57 4.62 -6.26
N GLU A 212 -7.43 4.48 -7.25
CA GLU A 212 -7.70 3.21 -7.93
C GLU A 212 -6.41 2.58 -8.48
N ASN A 213 -6.24 1.28 -8.22
CA ASN A 213 -5.08 0.47 -8.61
C ASN A 213 -3.72 1.00 -8.13
N ALA A 214 -3.69 1.92 -7.16
CA ALA A 214 -2.44 2.40 -6.58
C ALA A 214 -1.77 1.35 -5.69
N SER A 215 -0.43 1.33 -5.68
CA SER A 215 0.36 0.35 -4.94
C SER A 215 1.48 1.00 -4.13
N ALA A 216 1.53 0.75 -2.80
CA ALA A 216 2.56 1.30 -1.92
C ALA A 216 3.18 0.20 -1.05
N PHE A 217 4.47 -0.11 -1.26
CA PHE A 217 5.16 -1.23 -0.62
C PHE A 217 6.46 -0.80 0.06
N GLY A 218 6.66 -1.23 1.30
CA GLY A 218 7.85 -0.98 2.09
C GLY A 218 7.56 -0.15 3.32
N TYR A 219 8.22 0.99 3.50
CA TYR A 219 8.09 1.84 4.68
C TYR A 219 7.71 3.28 4.30
N GLY A 220 6.58 3.75 4.76
CA GLY A 220 6.20 5.17 4.65
C GLY A 220 5.99 5.66 3.21
N ASN A 221 5.65 4.77 2.26
CA ASN A 221 5.42 5.16 0.87
C ASN A 221 3.99 5.66 0.66
N THR A 222 3.83 6.61 -0.26
CA THR A 222 2.54 7.16 -0.65
C THR A 222 2.34 7.02 -2.16
N ALA A 223 1.36 6.23 -2.57
CA ALA A 223 0.88 6.11 -3.94
C ALA A 223 -0.46 6.84 -4.07
N GLY A 224 -0.42 8.08 -4.54
CA GLY A 224 -1.55 9.01 -4.55
C GLY A 224 -2.21 9.21 -5.91
N GLY A 225 -1.55 8.86 -7.00
CA GLY A 225 -2.11 8.94 -8.36
C GLY A 225 -2.86 7.67 -8.77
N LEU A 226 -3.74 7.78 -9.76
CA LEU A 226 -4.41 6.64 -10.40
C LEU A 226 -3.34 5.67 -10.94
N ALA A 227 -3.43 4.39 -10.60
CA ALA A 227 -2.48 3.33 -11.00
C ALA A 227 -1.00 3.69 -10.73
N SER A 228 -0.74 4.50 -9.70
CA SER A 228 0.62 4.87 -9.29
C SER A 228 1.28 3.81 -8.42
N SER A 229 2.62 3.80 -8.40
CA SER A 229 3.40 2.82 -7.63
C SER A 229 4.50 3.49 -6.81
N ALA A 230 4.56 3.25 -5.51
CA ALA A 230 5.60 3.76 -4.61
C ALA A 230 6.23 2.60 -3.82
N PHE A 231 7.50 2.30 -4.07
CA PHE A 231 8.20 1.15 -3.52
C PHE A 231 9.51 1.52 -2.84
N GLY A 232 9.74 1.03 -1.63
CA GLY A 232 10.95 1.22 -0.87
C GLY A 232 10.72 2.00 0.41
N PHE A 233 11.41 3.12 0.60
CA PHE A 233 11.33 3.93 1.82
C PHE A 233 10.97 5.39 1.51
N SER A 234 9.88 5.89 2.06
CA SER A 234 9.44 7.30 1.96
C SER A 234 9.31 7.84 0.52
N ASN A 235 8.90 7.00 -0.44
CA ASN A 235 8.66 7.46 -1.79
C ASN A 235 7.22 8.00 -1.93
N THR A 236 7.05 8.99 -2.79
CA THR A 236 5.75 9.57 -3.13
C THR A 236 5.51 9.51 -4.64
N ALA A 237 4.48 8.79 -5.08
CA ALA A 237 4.02 8.75 -6.45
C ALA A 237 2.61 9.35 -6.51
N SER A 238 2.52 10.66 -6.77
CA SER A 238 1.26 11.40 -6.76
C SER A 238 0.68 11.70 -8.14
N GLY A 239 1.46 11.57 -9.19
CA GLY A 239 0.96 11.68 -10.56
C GLY A 239 0.23 10.41 -11.01
N ASP A 240 -0.74 10.52 -11.92
CA ASP A 240 -1.40 9.36 -12.51
C ASP A 240 -0.41 8.53 -13.33
N ASN A 241 -0.42 7.21 -13.12
CA ASN A 241 0.53 6.27 -13.70
C ASN A 241 2.01 6.57 -13.35
N ALA A 242 2.26 7.32 -12.28
CA ALA A 242 3.61 7.64 -11.83
C ALA A 242 4.22 6.51 -11.00
N ASN A 243 5.55 6.36 -11.10
CA ASN A 243 6.28 5.34 -10.36
C ASN A 243 7.46 5.94 -9.60
N ALA A 244 7.60 5.61 -8.32
CA ALA A 244 8.69 6.06 -7.46
C ALA A 244 9.30 4.86 -6.72
N PHE A 245 10.56 4.52 -7.03
CA PHE A 245 11.28 3.37 -6.50
C PHE A 245 12.57 3.75 -5.82
N GLY A 246 12.79 3.30 -4.60
CA GLY A 246 14.03 3.50 -3.86
C GLY A 246 13.85 4.23 -2.54
N TYR A 247 14.55 5.33 -2.35
CA TYR A 247 14.56 6.10 -1.11
C TYR A 247 14.21 7.57 -1.36
N ASN A 248 13.15 8.07 -0.72
CA ASN A 248 12.78 9.49 -0.70
C ASN A 248 12.63 10.13 -2.10
N ASN A 249 12.06 9.39 -3.06
CA ASN A 249 11.78 9.90 -4.40
C ASN A 249 10.37 10.49 -4.49
N ILE A 250 10.21 11.50 -5.33
CA ILE A 250 8.95 12.16 -5.62
C ILE A 250 8.66 12.10 -7.12
N ALA A 251 7.59 11.41 -7.51
CA ALA A 251 7.06 11.32 -8.86
C ALA A 251 5.68 11.98 -8.91
N SER A 252 5.63 13.28 -9.20
CA SER A 252 4.38 14.05 -9.20
C SER A 252 3.84 14.35 -10.60
N GLY A 253 4.67 14.26 -11.63
CA GLY A 253 4.21 14.33 -13.01
C GLY A 253 3.43 13.09 -13.44
N SER A 254 2.38 13.25 -14.23
CA SER A 254 1.68 12.11 -14.82
C SER A 254 2.61 11.28 -15.70
N LYS A 255 2.56 9.94 -15.57
CA LYS A 255 3.43 8.99 -16.30
C LYS A 255 4.93 9.19 -16.03
N SER A 256 5.29 9.83 -14.93
CA SER A 256 6.70 9.99 -14.55
C SER A 256 7.26 8.74 -13.89
N ASN A 257 8.57 8.48 -14.10
CA ASN A 257 9.25 7.36 -13.49
C ASN A 257 10.52 7.80 -12.76
N VAL A 258 10.65 7.40 -11.51
CA VAL A 258 11.74 7.84 -10.63
C VAL A 258 12.38 6.65 -9.96
N PHE A 259 13.69 6.46 -10.17
CA PHE A 259 14.45 5.36 -9.60
C PHE A 259 15.71 5.88 -8.90
N GLY A 260 15.90 5.47 -7.65
CA GLY A 260 17.12 5.79 -6.90
C GLY A 260 16.87 6.50 -5.59
N THR A 261 17.56 7.62 -5.33
CA THR A 261 17.52 8.30 -4.03
C THR A 261 17.30 9.80 -4.17
N GLY A 262 16.27 10.32 -3.54
CA GLY A 262 16.05 11.77 -3.40
C GLY A 262 15.78 12.49 -4.73
N ASN A 263 15.29 11.79 -5.75
CA ASN A 263 14.96 12.42 -7.03
C ASN A 263 13.56 13.03 -6.98
N THR A 264 13.36 14.14 -7.69
CA THR A 264 12.07 14.82 -7.85
C THR A 264 11.75 14.99 -9.31
N VAL A 265 10.62 14.43 -9.76
CA VAL A 265 10.12 14.58 -11.13
C VAL A 265 8.71 15.15 -11.09
N SER A 266 8.55 16.38 -11.54
CA SER A 266 7.25 17.05 -11.68
C SER A 266 6.77 17.19 -13.11
N GLY A 267 7.68 17.03 -14.10
CA GLY A 267 7.32 17.00 -15.50
C GLY A 267 6.53 15.74 -15.89
N SER A 268 5.48 15.90 -16.69
CA SER A 268 4.71 14.77 -17.22
C SER A 268 5.55 13.96 -18.21
N SER A 269 5.38 12.64 -18.22
CA SER A 269 6.12 11.70 -19.09
C SER A 269 7.64 11.79 -18.94
N SER A 270 8.12 12.20 -17.77
CA SER A 270 9.54 12.46 -17.51
C SER A 270 10.14 11.46 -16.55
N ASN A 271 11.46 11.30 -16.60
CA ASN A 271 12.15 10.26 -15.88
C ASN A 271 13.39 10.78 -15.14
N ALA A 272 13.66 10.20 -13.97
CA ALA A 272 14.92 10.39 -13.25
C ALA A 272 15.47 9.06 -12.76
N VAL A 273 16.76 8.82 -13.03
CA VAL A 273 17.48 7.63 -12.53
C VAL A 273 18.78 8.08 -11.87
N GLY A 274 18.96 7.72 -10.60
CA GLY A 274 20.16 8.04 -9.83
C GLY A 274 19.90 8.75 -8.51
N THR A 275 20.62 9.85 -8.24
CA THR A 275 20.52 10.52 -6.95
C THR A 275 20.30 12.02 -7.10
N ALA A 276 19.34 12.58 -6.36
CA ALA A 276 19.10 14.02 -6.25
C ALA A 276 18.89 14.72 -7.62
N ASN A 277 18.30 14.05 -8.60
CA ASN A 277 17.93 14.68 -9.85
C ASN A 277 16.59 15.42 -9.70
N GLU A 278 16.48 16.59 -10.35
CA GLU A 278 15.27 17.38 -10.43
C GLU A 278 14.85 17.54 -11.91
N VAL A 279 13.68 17.03 -12.28
CA VAL A 279 13.14 17.10 -13.64
C VAL A 279 11.76 17.75 -13.60
N ALA A 280 11.72 19.04 -13.92
CA ALA A 280 10.49 19.81 -13.93
C ALA A 280 9.85 19.93 -15.32
N ALA A 281 10.62 19.70 -16.37
CA ALA A 281 10.18 19.76 -17.75
C ALA A 281 9.44 18.49 -18.20
N GLU A 282 8.50 18.63 -19.12
CA GLU A 282 7.79 17.50 -19.75
C GLU A 282 8.70 16.72 -20.72
N ASN A 283 8.39 15.43 -20.92
CA ASN A 283 9.07 14.54 -21.86
C ASN A 283 10.60 14.52 -21.70
N SER A 284 11.09 14.71 -20.48
CA SER A 284 12.50 14.91 -20.21
C SER A 284 13.09 13.81 -19.33
N THR A 285 14.40 13.54 -19.47
CA THR A 285 15.05 12.47 -18.74
C THR A 285 16.38 12.89 -18.14
N ALA A 286 16.58 12.65 -16.84
CA ALA A 286 17.84 12.83 -16.15
C ALA A 286 18.41 11.49 -15.66
N ILE A 287 19.65 11.17 -16.03
CA ILE A 287 20.36 9.97 -15.58
C ILE A 287 21.69 10.38 -14.95
N GLY A 288 21.91 9.99 -13.70
CA GLY A 288 23.10 10.33 -12.92
C GLY A 288 22.78 11.01 -11.61
N ASN A 289 23.60 11.98 -11.21
CA ASN A 289 23.43 12.61 -9.90
C ASN A 289 23.34 14.14 -10.00
N ASN A 290 22.44 14.71 -9.21
CA ASN A 290 22.31 16.16 -9.03
C ASN A 290 22.12 16.91 -10.37
N ASN A 291 21.36 16.33 -11.31
CA ASN A 291 21.01 16.95 -12.56
C ASN A 291 19.70 17.73 -12.42
N THR A 292 19.64 18.90 -13.05
CA THR A 292 18.43 19.75 -13.06
C THR A 292 17.99 19.99 -14.50
N ILE A 293 16.75 19.63 -14.83
CA ILE A 293 16.06 20.00 -16.06
C ILE A 293 14.90 20.90 -15.67
N SER A 294 15.05 22.20 -15.92
CA SER A 294 14.10 23.23 -15.48
C SER A 294 12.77 23.16 -16.24
N SER A 295 11.71 23.69 -15.66
CA SER A 295 10.44 23.91 -16.38
C SER A 295 10.69 24.81 -17.59
N GLY A 296 10.15 24.44 -18.75
CA GLY A 296 10.45 25.14 -20.03
C GLY A 296 11.61 24.53 -20.83
N ALA A 297 12.27 23.50 -20.30
CA ALA A 297 13.27 22.70 -20.99
C ALA A 297 12.70 21.35 -21.48
N GLU A 298 11.51 21.37 -22.08
CA GLU A 298 10.80 20.18 -22.56
C GLU A 298 11.64 19.40 -23.57
N ASN A 299 11.39 18.11 -23.70
CA ASN A 299 12.05 17.18 -24.62
C ASN A 299 13.56 17.12 -24.45
N SER A 300 14.06 17.27 -23.23
CA SER A 300 15.51 17.35 -22.97
C SER A 300 16.05 16.15 -22.22
N ALA A 301 17.36 15.88 -22.41
CA ALA A 301 18.04 14.76 -21.77
C ALA A 301 19.36 15.18 -21.10
N ALA A 302 19.53 14.80 -19.83
CA ALA A 302 20.75 14.98 -19.05
C ALA A 302 21.36 13.60 -18.73
N LEU A 303 22.60 13.36 -19.14
CA LEU A 303 23.34 12.15 -18.86
C LEU A 303 24.71 12.48 -18.22
N GLY A 304 24.83 12.33 -16.92
CA GLY A 304 26.03 12.66 -16.14
C GLY A 304 25.71 13.17 -14.76
N ASN A 305 26.56 14.06 -14.23
CA ASN A 305 26.37 14.62 -12.89
C ASN A 305 26.42 16.14 -12.91
N ASN A 306 25.68 16.81 -12.05
CA ASN A 306 25.64 18.26 -11.92
C ASN A 306 25.31 18.97 -13.24
N ILE A 307 24.46 18.35 -14.07
CA ILE A 307 24.03 18.92 -15.34
C ILE A 307 22.89 19.91 -15.11
N SER A 308 22.89 21.01 -15.85
CA SER A 308 21.80 21.99 -15.84
C SER A 308 21.30 22.26 -17.26
N ILE A 309 20.01 22.01 -17.50
CA ILE A 309 19.32 22.27 -18.75
C ILE A 309 18.16 23.23 -18.49
N SER A 310 18.16 24.36 -19.17
CA SER A 310 17.05 25.33 -19.18
C SER A 310 16.55 25.67 -20.60
N LEU A 311 17.14 25.03 -21.60
CA LEU A 311 16.77 25.16 -23.01
C LEU A 311 16.06 23.90 -23.47
N LYS A 312 14.89 24.04 -24.06
CA LYS A 312 14.12 22.92 -24.63
C LYS A 312 14.86 22.22 -25.78
N ASP A 313 14.40 21.00 -26.10
CA ASP A 313 14.90 20.21 -27.23
C ASP A 313 16.43 19.98 -27.14
N SER A 314 17.01 19.91 -25.96
CA SER A 314 18.45 19.87 -25.71
C SER A 314 18.93 18.61 -25.03
N VAL A 315 20.19 18.25 -25.32
CA VAL A 315 20.88 17.12 -24.68
C VAL A 315 22.17 17.64 -24.04
N ALA A 316 22.40 17.30 -22.78
CA ALA A 316 23.64 17.59 -22.08
C ALA A 316 24.33 16.30 -21.61
N LEU A 317 25.58 16.11 -22.01
CA LEU A 317 26.39 14.91 -21.76
C LEU A 317 27.62 15.22 -20.92
N GLY A 318 27.81 14.44 -19.85
CA GLY A 318 28.99 14.54 -19.01
C GLY A 318 28.84 15.49 -17.82
N ASN A 319 29.79 15.35 -16.87
CA ASN A 319 29.77 16.08 -15.61
C ASN A 319 29.85 17.61 -15.80
N ASN A 320 29.04 18.37 -15.08
CA ASN A 320 28.96 19.84 -15.14
C ASN A 320 28.61 20.42 -16.52
N SER A 321 27.99 19.66 -17.40
CA SER A 321 27.53 20.18 -18.70
C SER A 321 26.31 21.07 -18.53
N THR A 322 26.19 22.11 -19.39
CA THR A 322 25.06 23.03 -19.34
C THR A 322 24.46 23.24 -20.74
N ALA A 323 23.12 23.30 -20.85
CA ALA A 323 22.41 23.65 -22.06
C ALA A 323 21.37 24.73 -21.72
N THR A 324 21.80 25.99 -21.86
CA THR A 324 21.02 27.16 -21.37
C THR A 324 20.61 28.15 -22.46
N ALA A 325 21.29 28.13 -23.56
CA ALA A 325 20.99 29.04 -24.70
C ALA A 325 21.51 28.47 -26.02
N ILE A 326 20.84 28.83 -27.10
CA ILE A 326 21.38 28.69 -28.45
C ILE A 326 22.31 29.87 -28.70
N ASN A 327 23.58 29.61 -29.01
CA ASN A 327 24.53 30.67 -29.36
C ASN A 327 24.19 31.23 -30.73
N SER A 328 24.02 32.55 -30.83
CA SER A 328 23.84 33.22 -32.09
C SER A 328 25.11 33.08 -32.92
N VAL A 329 25.00 32.57 -34.14
CA VAL A 329 26.09 32.62 -35.10
C VAL A 329 26.08 34.01 -35.73
N THR A 330 26.88 34.92 -35.16
CA THR A 330 27.14 36.24 -35.76
C THR A 330 28.26 36.08 -36.79
N GLY A 331 27.88 35.61 -37.99
CA GLY A 331 28.81 35.65 -39.14
C GLY A 331 29.04 37.05 -39.62
N ASN A 332 30.29 37.37 -40.08
CA ASN A 332 30.56 38.56 -40.86
C ASN A 332 29.59 38.59 -42.03
N SER A 333 29.00 39.72 -42.37
CA SER A 333 27.96 39.95 -43.41
C SER A 333 28.25 39.34 -44.76
N SER A 334 29.49 38.90 -45.01
CA SER A 334 29.90 38.18 -46.21
C SER A 334 29.58 36.69 -46.25
N TYR A 335 29.16 36.08 -45.13
CA TYR A 335 28.91 34.63 -45.00
C TYR A 335 27.49 34.32 -44.52
N THR A 336 26.50 34.98 -45.10
CA THR A 336 25.09 34.91 -44.65
C THR A 336 24.34 33.62 -45.02
N LYS A 337 24.99 32.59 -45.51
CA LYS A 337 24.36 31.36 -46.02
C LYS A 337 24.97 30.09 -45.47
N TRP A 338 25.24 30.03 -44.16
CA TRP A 338 25.60 28.76 -43.55
C TRP A 338 24.35 27.89 -43.40
N ALA A 339 24.50 26.59 -43.71
CA ALA A 339 23.42 25.62 -43.54
C ALA A 339 23.02 25.48 -42.08
N GLY A 340 21.74 25.29 -41.79
CA GLY A 340 21.22 24.98 -40.47
C GLY A 340 21.16 26.14 -39.46
N VAL A 341 21.50 27.37 -39.83
CA VAL A 341 21.52 28.52 -38.88
C VAL A 341 20.12 28.97 -38.47
N SER A 342 19.14 28.87 -39.38
CA SER A 342 17.74 29.29 -39.11
C SER A 342 16.90 28.28 -38.37
N ASP A 343 17.31 27.02 -38.31
CA ASP A 343 16.47 25.89 -37.90
C ASP A 343 16.96 25.23 -36.63
N VAL A 344 17.76 25.92 -35.82
CA VAL A 344 18.28 25.41 -34.54
C VAL A 344 17.18 25.36 -33.51
N VAL A 345 16.73 24.16 -33.12
CA VAL A 345 15.67 23.94 -32.11
C VAL A 345 16.22 23.77 -30.69
N GLY A 346 17.46 23.27 -30.54
CA GLY A 346 18.12 23.00 -29.26
C GLY A 346 19.61 22.78 -29.44
N VAL A 347 20.29 22.32 -28.40
CA VAL A 347 21.74 22.09 -28.45
C VAL A 347 22.11 20.69 -27.91
N VAL A 348 23.21 20.12 -28.41
CA VAL A 348 23.91 19.01 -27.76
C VAL A 348 25.14 19.60 -27.09
N SER A 349 25.11 19.67 -25.76
CA SER A 349 26.20 20.23 -24.95
C SER A 349 27.03 19.11 -24.31
N VAL A 350 28.34 19.16 -24.46
CA VAL A 350 29.29 18.22 -23.84
C VAL A 350 30.14 18.90 -22.77
N GLY A 351 29.76 20.06 -22.29
CA GLY A 351 30.52 20.81 -21.27
C GLY A 351 29.83 22.10 -20.83
N SER A 352 30.64 22.97 -20.22
CA SER A 352 30.23 24.31 -19.78
C SER A 352 31.40 25.28 -19.95
N SER A 353 31.17 26.56 -19.65
CA SER A 353 32.27 27.55 -19.60
C SER A 353 33.33 27.10 -18.59
N GLY A 354 34.58 26.95 -19.01
CA GLY A 354 35.69 26.47 -18.19
C GLY A 354 35.76 24.95 -18.00
N ALA A 355 34.82 24.16 -18.56
CA ALA A 355 34.80 22.70 -18.50
C ALA A 355 34.40 22.06 -19.81
N THR A 356 35.17 22.37 -20.88
CA THR A 356 34.94 21.87 -22.24
C THR A 356 35.43 20.43 -22.44
N ARG A 357 34.91 19.74 -23.44
CA ARG A 357 35.31 18.37 -23.81
C ARG A 357 35.60 18.25 -25.30
N GLN A 358 36.49 17.33 -25.64
CA GLN A 358 36.71 16.92 -27.02
C GLN A 358 35.68 15.87 -27.43
N ILE A 359 35.20 15.91 -28.65
CA ILE A 359 34.46 14.81 -29.27
C ILE A 359 35.46 14.02 -30.11
N GLN A 360 35.74 12.78 -29.74
CA GLN A 360 36.69 11.89 -30.38
C GLN A 360 35.98 10.85 -31.26
N ASN A 361 36.72 10.26 -32.24
CA ASN A 361 36.23 9.19 -33.12
C ASN A 361 35.06 9.67 -34.03
N VAL A 362 35.06 10.92 -34.41
CA VAL A 362 34.12 11.47 -35.38
C VAL A 362 34.56 11.07 -36.80
N ALA A 363 33.69 10.39 -37.54
CA ALA A 363 33.93 10.09 -38.96
C ALA A 363 33.97 11.38 -39.79
N ALA A 364 34.62 11.33 -40.96
CA ALA A 364 34.60 12.44 -41.90
C ALA A 364 33.17 12.74 -42.36
N GLY A 365 32.70 13.94 -42.18
CA GLY A 365 31.39 14.42 -42.61
C GLY A 365 31.38 14.77 -44.08
N GLN A 366 30.17 14.86 -44.68
CA GLN A 366 30.00 15.37 -46.02
C GLN A 366 30.39 16.85 -46.09
N VAL A 367 31.24 17.21 -47.04
CA VAL A 367 31.63 18.62 -47.29
C VAL A 367 30.90 19.15 -48.50
N SER A 368 29.85 19.93 -48.28
CA SER A 368 29.06 20.60 -49.31
C SER A 368 28.47 21.92 -48.80
N ALA A 369 27.94 22.74 -49.69
CA ALA A 369 27.31 24.01 -49.31
C ALA A 369 26.06 23.86 -48.43
N THR A 370 25.43 22.67 -48.41
CA THR A 370 24.21 22.39 -47.70
C THR A 370 24.40 21.36 -46.55
N SER A 371 25.64 20.86 -46.34
CA SER A 371 25.91 19.90 -45.31
C SER A 371 25.82 20.50 -43.89
N THR A 372 25.24 19.75 -43.00
CA THR A 372 25.20 20.02 -41.54
C THR A 372 25.99 18.98 -40.76
N ASP A 373 26.78 18.13 -41.44
CA ASP A 373 27.62 17.12 -40.77
C ASP A 373 28.80 17.78 -40.03
N ALA A 374 29.24 17.14 -38.96
CA ALA A 374 30.45 17.54 -38.25
C ALA A 374 31.71 17.26 -39.09
N VAL A 375 32.62 18.20 -39.11
CA VAL A 375 33.94 18.07 -39.77
C VAL A 375 34.97 17.60 -38.77
N ASN A 376 35.73 16.55 -39.09
CA ASN A 376 36.83 16.09 -38.25
C ASN A 376 38.16 16.77 -38.58
N GLY A 377 39.15 16.59 -37.68
CA GLY A 377 40.47 17.23 -37.81
C GLY A 377 41.25 16.87 -39.08
N SER A 378 41.06 15.69 -39.69
CA SER A 378 41.76 15.28 -40.91
C SER A 378 41.25 16.05 -42.15
N GLN A 379 39.94 16.34 -42.20
CA GLN A 379 39.34 17.14 -43.27
C GLN A 379 39.85 18.60 -43.23
N LEU A 380 39.93 19.19 -42.05
CA LEU A 380 40.45 20.53 -41.82
C LEU A 380 41.96 20.58 -42.13
N TYR A 381 42.74 19.54 -41.80
CA TYR A 381 44.16 19.43 -42.09
C TYR A 381 44.41 19.45 -43.61
N GLU A 382 43.63 18.68 -44.39
CA GLU A 382 43.73 18.67 -45.86
C GLU A 382 43.46 20.06 -46.48
N VAL A 383 42.43 20.76 -45.97
CA VAL A 383 42.14 22.14 -46.42
C VAL A 383 43.29 23.10 -46.11
N ALA A 384 43.89 22.98 -44.90
CA ALA A 384 45.02 23.80 -44.48
C ALA A 384 46.27 23.56 -45.35
N GLN A 385 46.55 22.31 -45.72
CA GLN A 385 47.68 21.95 -46.64
C GLN A 385 47.45 22.54 -48.02
N LYS A 386 46.29 22.38 -48.61
CA LYS A 386 45.98 22.99 -49.94
C LYS A 386 46.04 24.48 -49.89
N ALA A 387 45.62 25.14 -48.86
CA ALA A 387 45.73 26.59 -48.72
C ALA A 387 47.19 27.05 -48.59
N ALA A 388 48.06 26.32 -47.89
CA ALA A 388 49.48 26.61 -47.79
C ALA A 388 50.20 26.43 -49.13
N GLU A 389 49.90 25.37 -49.91
CA GLU A 389 50.45 25.12 -51.26
C GLU A 389 50.07 26.26 -52.25
N GLN A 390 48.82 26.70 -52.23
CA GLN A 390 48.39 27.83 -53.09
C GLN A 390 49.06 29.12 -52.67
N ALA A 391 49.31 29.39 -51.41
CA ALA A 391 50.03 30.57 -50.96
C ALA A 391 51.47 30.58 -51.40
N THR A 392 52.16 29.41 -51.46
CA THR A 392 53.54 29.29 -51.91
C THR A 392 53.65 29.47 -53.42
N VAL A 393 52.73 28.91 -54.22
CA VAL A 393 52.67 29.14 -55.66
C VAL A 393 52.44 30.62 -56.03
N SER A 394 51.51 31.26 -55.37
CA SER A 394 51.20 32.71 -55.57
C SER A 394 52.34 33.65 -55.16
N ALA A 395 53.21 33.23 -54.21
CA ALA A 395 54.39 33.99 -53.82
C ALA A 395 55.61 33.78 -54.74
N GLY A 396 55.65 32.65 -55.47
CA GLY A 396 56.74 32.33 -56.43
C GLY A 396 56.55 32.93 -57.82
N ASP A 397 55.31 33.35 -58.13
CA ASP A 397 54.97 33.96 -59.41
C ASP A 397 55.10 35.54 -59.43
N ARG A 398 55.81 36.11 -58.45
CA ARG A 398 56.08 37.54 -58.35
C ARG A 398 57.54 37.87 -58.59
#